data_eb84eb304c3f7910386f112b4a2acc30
#
_entry.id   eb84eb304c3f7910386f112b4a2acc30
#
_cell.length_a   1.000
_cell.length_b   1.000
_cell.length_c   1.000
_cell.angle_alpha   90.00
_cell.angle_beta   90.00
_cell.angle_gamma   90.00
#
_symmetry.space_group_name_H-M   'P 1'
#
loop_
_entity.id
_entity.type
_entity.pdbx_description
1 polymer ?
#
loop_
_entity_poly.entity_id
_entity_poly.type
_entity_poly.pdbx_seq_one_letter_code
_entity_poly.pdbx_strand_id
1 'polypeptide(L)'
;MFEYIKNIDEEITIFLNNLSHQSLDGIMILLSNKYVWIPLYLFLIYWLWKFDKKNFTLNIILCVTTVIISDFITSSIMKPFFERLRPCNDPSLEGIINIVSGCGKKYSFASSHASTTFSLATISFLISNKKINLLFFWSILIGYSRIYLGVHFFLDVIFGFLVGFLTSFMIYRISKKLF
;
A
#
# COMPACT_ATOMS: atom_id res chain seq x y z
N MET A 1 -9.46 18.16 -18.71
CA MET A 1 -9.75 16.86 -18.07
C MET A 1 -8.65 16.46 -17.09
N PHE A 2 -7.37 16.48 -17.45
CA PHE A 2 -6.26 16.16 -16.52
C PHE A 2 -6.18 17.10 -15.31
N GLU A 3 -6.28 18.40 -15.53
CA GLU A 3 -6.30 19.41 -14.44
C GLU A 3 -7.48 19.22 -13.49
N TYR A 4 -8.65 18.87 -14.02
CA TYR A 4 -9.83 18.59 -13.20
C TYR A 4 -9.62 17.38 -12.27
N ILE A 5 -9.03 16.29 -12.78
CA ILE A 5 -8.72 15.10 -11.96
C ILE A 5 -7.66 15.44 -10.90
N LYS A 6 -6.65 16.24 -11.26
CA LYS A 6 -5.63 16.70 -10.32
C LYS A 6 -6.24 17.51 -9.18
N ASN A 7 -7.11 18.47 -9.49
CA ASN A 7 -7.78 19.31 -8.49
C ASN A 7 -8.65 18.49 -7.53
N ILE A 8 -9.43 17.55 -8.05
CA ILE A 8 -10.23 16.62 -7.21
C ILE A 8 -9.32 15.79 -6.29
N ASP A 9 -8.22 15.26 -6.80
CA ASP A 9 -7.27 14.48 -6.00
C ASP A 9 -6.64 15.32 -4.88
N GLU A 10 -6.28 16.56 -5.17
CA GLU A 10 -5.76 17.50 -4.18
C GLU A 10 -6.83 17.84 -3.11
N GLU A 11 -8.05 18.16 -3.52
CA GLU A 11 -9.15 18.47 -2.59
C GLU A 11 -9.45 17.29 -1.66
N ILE A 12 -9.57 16.07 -2.19
CA ILE A 12 -9.78 14.86 -1.38
C ILE A 12 -8.59 14.63 -0.44
N THR A 13 -7.37 14.83 -0.93
CA THR A 13 -6.15 14.66 -0.13
C THR A 13 -6.12 15.65 1.03
N ILE A 14 -6.37 16.93 0.78
CA ILE A 14 -6.43 17.99 1.79
C ILE A 14 -7.53 17.67 2.81
N PHE A 15 -8.73 17.31 2.35
CA PHE A 15 -9.83 16.94 3.24
C PHE A 15 -9.45 15.80 4.18
N LEU A 16 -8.91 14.69 3.63
CA LEU A 16 -8.52 13.51 4.43
C LEU A 16 -7.33 13.78 5.36
N ASN A 17 -6.38 14.62 4.94
CA ASN A 17 -5.23 15.01 5.75
C ASN A 17 -5.65 15.96 6.88
N ASN A 18 -6.59 16.86 6.66
CA ASN A 18 -7.13 17.78 7.68
C ASN A 18 -7.93 17.06 8.78
N LEU A 19 -8.27 15.78 8.63
CA LEU A 19 -8.77 14.95 9.72
C LEU A 19 -7.65 14.57 10.71
N SER A 20 -6.41 15.01 10.48
CA SER A 20 -5.29 14.78 11.39
C SER A 20 -5.53 15.47 12.74
N HIS A 21 -5.18 14.77 13.81
CA HIS A 21 -5.31 15.26 15.17
C HIS A 21 -4.17 14.73 16.01
N GLN A 22 -3.55 15.57 16.83
CA GLN A 22 -2.36 15.24 17.61
C GLN A 22 -2.48 13.93 18.41
N SER A 23 -3.68 13.60 18.91
CA SER A 23 -3.93 12.35 19.64
C SER A 23 -3.81 11.09 18.75
N LEU A 24 -3.96 11.22 17.43
CA LEU A 24 -3.91 10.11 16.47
C LEU A 24 -2.57 10.00 15.76
N ASP A 25 -1.73 11.03 15.81
CA ASP A 25 -0.46 11.09 15.06
C ASP A 25 0.44 9.91 15.37
N GLY A 26 0.60 9.57 16.65
CA GLY A 26 1.40 8.42 17.07
C GLY A 26 0.90 7.10 16.49
N ILE A 27 -0.42 6.90 16.47
CA ILE A 27 -1.06 5.69 15.91
C ILE A 27 -0.82 5.62 14.41
N MET A 28 -0.98 6.73 13.68
CA MET A 28 -0.80 6.77 12.23
C MET A 28 0.66 6.57 11.80
N ILE A 29 1.60 7.09 12.58
CA ILE A 29 3.03 6.82 12.40
C ILE A 29 3.32 5.32 12.60
N LEU A 30 2.78 4.71 13.67
CA LEU A 30 2.94 3.27 13.93
C LEU A 30 2.32 2.43 12.82
N LEU A 31 1.10 2.74 12.37
CA LEU A 31 0.44 2.05 11.25
C LEU A 31 1.28 2.06 9.97
N SER A 32 1.93 3.19 9.70
CA SER A 32 2.79 3.38 8.54
C SER A 32 4.15 2.68 8.64
N ASN A 33 4.56 2.26 9.83
CA ASN A 33 5.86 1.64 10.06
C ASN A 33 5.81 0.13 9.80
N LYS A 34 6.55 -0.32 8.77
CA LYS A 34 6.58 -1.74 8.36
C LYS A 34 7.05 -2.70 9.47
N TYR A 35 7.87 -2.26 10.40
CA TYR A 35 8.41 -3.11 11.48
C TYR A 35 7.37 -3.44 12.55
N VAL A 36 6.37 -2.58 12.75
CA VAL A 36 5.26 -2.82 13.68
C VAL A 36 4.43 -4.04 13.27
N TRP A 37 4.45 -4.39 11.99
CA TRP A 37 3.67 -5.49 11.42
C TRP A 37 4.40 -6.84 11.40
N ILE A 38 5.62 -6.93 11.94
CA ILE A 38 6.35 -8.20 12.07
C ILE A 38 5.50 -9.28 12.76
N PRO A 39 4.79 -9.02 13.88
CA PRO A 39 3.92 -10.02 14.49
C PRO A 39 2.80 -10.53 13.57
N LEU A 40 2.20 -9.63 12.76
CA LEU A 40 1.19 -10.01 11.77
C LEU A 40 1.79 -10.91 10.68
N TYR A 41 3.00 -10.59 10.19
CA TYR A 41 3.68 -11.42 9.19
C TYR A 41 4.01 -12.81 9.72
N LEU A 42 4.50 -12.91 10.96
CA LEU A 42 4.77 -14.20 11.61
C LEU A 42 3.47 -14.99 11.81
N PHE A 43 2.39 -14.34 12.23
CA PHE A 43 1.06 -14.96 12.33
C PHE A 43 0.58 -15.47 10.97
N LEU A 44 0.75 -14.69 9.89
CA LEU A 44 0.36 -15.08 8.56
C LEU A 44 1.15 -16.30 8.05
N ILE A 45 2.47 -16.35 8.30
CA ILE A 45 3.33 -17.48 7.99
C ILE A 45 2.84 -18.74 8.73
N TYR A 46 2.61 -18.64 10.05
CA TYR A 46 2.10 -19.75 10.86
C TYR A 46 0.72 -20.22 10.36
N TRP A 47 -0.17 -19.27 10.03
CA TRP A 47 -1.50 -19.59 9.53
C TRP A 47 -1.44 -20.32 8.18
N LEU A 48 -0.62 -19.84 7.22
CA LEU A 48 -0.41 -20.50 5.93
C LEU A 48 0.16 -21.91 6.09
N TRP A 49 1.12 -22.08 7.00
CA TRP A 49 1.65 -23.40 7.32
C TRP A 49 0.57 -24.35 7.85
N LYS A 50 -0.29 -23.88 8.77
CA LYS A 50 -1.37 -24.71 9.32
C LYS A 50 -2.48 -24.98 8.30
N PHE A 51 -2.78 -24.02 7.43
CA PHE A 51 -3.85 -24.08 6.46
C PHE A 51 -3.55 -25.06 5.31
N ASP A 52 -2.34 -25.00 4.75
CA ASP A 52 -1.93 -25.83 3.61
C ASP A 52 -0.45 -26.25 3.72
N LYS A 53 -0.21 -27.28 4.53
CA LYS A 53 1.13 -27.80 4.76
C LYS A 53 1.80 -28.32 3.48
N LYS A 54 1.00 -28.90 2.56
CA LYS A 54 1.52 -29.49 1.32
C LYS A 54 2.12 -28.43 0.40
N ASN A 55 1.46 -27.28 0.26
CA ASN A 55 1.87 -26.21 -0.63
C ASN A 55 2.49 -25.02 0.12
N PHE A 56 2.88 -25.19 1.40
CA PHE A 56 3.36 -24.10 2.25
C PHE A 56 4.49 -23.29 1.60
N THR A 57 5.53 -23.98 1.11
CA THR A 57 6.69 -23.33 0.47
C THR A 57 6.27 -22.53 -0.77
N LEU A 58 5.41 -23.10 -1.61
CA LEU A 58 4.87 -22.40 -2.78
C LEU A 58 4.07 -21.16 -2.36
N ASN A 59 3.22 -21.28 -1.36
CA ASN A 59 2.40 -20.17 -0.84
C ASN A 59 3.27 -19.03 -0.31
N ILE A 60 4.35 -19.33 0.41
CA ILE A 60 5.32 -18.31 0.87
C ILE A 60 6.03 -17.66 -0.33
N ILE A 61 6.49 -18.44 -1.31
CA ILE A 61 7.12 -17.91 -2.52
C ILE A 61 6.16 -16.94 -3.24
N LEU A 62 4.89 -17.31 -3.40
CA LEU A 62 3.89 -16.46 -4.03
C LEU A 62 3.68 -15.15 -3.27
N CYS A 63 3.57 -15.19 -1.94
CA CYS A 63 3.45 -13.99 -1.12
C CYS A 63 4.68 -13.07 -1.29
N VAL A 64 5.89 -13.61 -1.16
CA VAL A 64 7.12 -12.83 -1.27
C VAL A 64 7.30 -12.25 -2.67
N THR A 65 7.13 -13.06 -3.71
CA THR A 65 7.27 -12.63 -5.12
C THR A 65 6.28 -11.51 -5.44
N THR A 66 5.05 -11.64 -5.00
CA THR A 66 4.00 -10.64 -5.25
C THR A 66 4.34 -9.29 -4.61
N VAL A 67 4.80 -9.30 -3.36
CA VAL A 67 5.22 -8.08 -2.64
C VAL A 67 6.42 -7.44 -3.33
N ILE A 68 7.45 -8.22 -3.69
CA ILE A 68 8.66 -7.70 -4.36
C ILE A 68 8.30 -7.09 -5.72
N ILE A 69 7.51 -7.76 -6.54
CA ILE A 69 7.15 -7.26 -7.87
C ILE A 69 6.29 -6.00 -7.76
N SER A 70 5.32 -5.96 -6.84
CA SER A 70 4.47 -4.78 -6.66
C SER A 70 5.25 -3.57 -6.12
N ASP A 71 6.23 -3.79 -5.23
CA ASP A 71 7.14 -2.72 -4.79
C ASP A 71 8.05 -2.26 -5.93
N PHE A 72 8.63 -3.17 -6.69
CA PHE A 72 9.47 -2.84 -7.83
C PHE A 72 8.72 -1.99 -8.87
N ILE A 73 7.49 -2.37 -9.23
CA ILE A 73 6.66 -1.60 -10.17
C ILE A 73 6.43 -0.17 -9.64
N THR A 74 6.02 -0.03 -8.39
CA THR A 74 5.71 1.29 -7.84
C THR A 74 6.94 2.12 -7.52
N SER A 75 8.00 1.52 -6.95
CA SER A 75 9.19 2.25 -6.49
C SER A 75 10.20 2.54 -7.60
N SER A 76 10.41 1.57 -8.52
CA SER A 76 11.50 1.63 -9.50
C SER A 76 11.03 1.99 -10.91
N ILE A 77 9.74 1.79 -11.23
CA ILE A 77 9.19 2.12 -12.55
C ILE A 77 8.29 3.35 -12.45
N MET A 78 7.22 3.30 -11.65
CA MET A 78 6.21 4.36 -11.67
C MET A 78 6.73 5.68 -11.10
N LYS A 79 7.43 5.68 -9.96
CA LYS A 79 7.93 6.93 -9.35
C LYS A 79 8.88 7.71 -10.25
N PRO A 80 9.92 7.11 -10.86
CA PRO A 80 10.77 7.85 -11.77
C PRO A 80 10.09 8.21 -13.10
N PHE A 81 9.07 7.46 -13.53
CA PHE A 81 8.35 7.74 -14.76
C PHE A 81 7.39 8.94 -14.63
N PHE A 82 6.62 9.01 -13.54
CA PHE A 82 5.63 10.08 -13.34
C PHE A 82 6.21 11.32 -12.67
N GLU A 83 7.32 11.21 -11.95
CA GLU A 83 8.00 12.28 -11.22
C GLU A 83 7.08 13.19 -10.38
N ARG A 84 5.90 12.68 -9.99
CA ARG A 84 4.94 13.43 -9.19
C ARG A 84 5.52 13.72 -7.82
N LEU A 85 5.60 14.99 -7.43
CA LEU A 85 6.03 15.38 -6.09
C LEU A 85 5.06 14.82 -5.02
N ARG A 86 5.55 14.65 -3.81
CA ARG A 86 4.68 14.35 -2.65
C ARG A 86 3.96 15.59 -2.18
N PRO A 87 2.76 15.47 -1.54
CA PRO A 87 2.09 16.64 -0.95
C PRO A 87 3.01 17.48 -0.07
N CYS A 88 3.83 16.84 0.76
CA CYS A 88 4.80 17.49 1.63
C CYS A 88 6.03 18.12 0.93
N ASN A 89 6.21 17.89 -0.37
CA ASN A 89 7.28 18.45 -1.22
C ASN A 89 6.70 19.37 -2.31
N ASP A 90 5.39 19.51 -2.40
CA ASP A 90 4.74 20.33 -3.41
C ASP A 90 4.62 21.77 -2.89
N PRO A 91 5.29 22.75 -3.55
CA PRO A 91 5.25 24.15 -3.10
C PRO A 91 3.83 24.75 -3.10
N SER A 92 2.93 24.23 -3.95
CA SER A 92 1.54 24.70 -4.01
C SER A 92 0.71 24.34 -2.78
N LEU A 93 1.17 23.34 -2.01
CA LEU A 93 0.49 22.82 -0.81
C LEU A 93 1.19 23.23 0.49
N GLU A 94 2.23 24.09 0.41
CA GLU A 94 2.93 24.59 1.58
C GLU A 94 1.97 25.36 2.50
N GLY A 95 1.97 25.00 3.77
CA GLY A 95 1.04 25.57 4.76
C GLY A 95 -0.41 25.10 4.69
N ILE A 96 -0.77 24.26 3.70
CA ILE A 96 -2.12 23.68 3.53
C ILE A 96 -2.15 22.24 4.04
N ILE A 97 -1.09 21.47 3.78
CA ILE A 97 -0.98 20.07 4.20
C ILE A 97 -0.32 19.95 5.56
N ASN A 98 -0.94 19.22 6.47
CA ASN A 98 -0.36 18.85 7.76
C ASN A 98 0.69 17.75 7.57
N ILE A 99 1.96 18.09 7.82
CA ILE A 99 3.07 17.14 7.73
C ILE A 99 3.30 16.57 9.13
N VAL A 100 2.77 15.36 9.37
CA VAL A 100 2.84 14.70 10.68
C VAL A 100 4.15 13.93 10.87
N SER A 101 4.79 13.53 9.77
CA SER A 101 6.08 12.82 9.80
C SER A 101 6.99 13.30 8.68
N GLY A 102 8.26 12.90 8.72
CA GLY A 102 9.22 13.27 7.67
C GLY A 102 8.77 12.84 6.28
N CYS A 103 9.01 13.69 5.28
CA CYS A 103 8.52 13.52 3.91
C CYS A 103 9.13 12.34 3.14
N GLY A 104 10.33 11.90 3.48
CA GLY A 104 11.02 10.79 2.83
C GLY A 104 11.53 11.15 1.42
N LYS A 105 11.36 10.23 0.44
CA LYS A 105 11.82 10.43 -0.93
C LYS A 105 10.96 11.45 -1.69
N LYS A 106 11.50 12.04 -2.77
CA LYS A 106 10.90 13.13 -3.54
C LYS A 106 9.55 12.78 -4.18
N TYR A 107 9.45 11.61 -4.83
CA TYR A 107 8.29 11.26 -5.66
C TYR A 107 7.26 10.40 -4.93
N SER A 108 5.98 10.58 -5.30
CA SER A 108 4.83 9.97 -4.63
C SER A 108 4.17 8.83 -5.40
N PHE A 109 3.94 8.99 -6.71
CA PHE A 109 3.05 8.11 -7.49
C PHE A 109 3.75 6.84 -8.04
N ALA A 110 3.20 5.64 -7.78
CA ALA A 110 2.13 5.33 -6.87
C ALA A 110 2.67 4.94 -5.48
N SER A 111 1.77 4.83 -4.48
CA SER A 111 2.15 4.48 -3.10
C SER A 111 2.61 3.03 -2.99
N SER A 112 3.90 2.80 -2.67
CA SER A 112 4.45 1.46 -2.46
C SER A 112 3.91 0.78 -1.21
N HIS A 113 3.61 1.53 -0.13
CA HIS A 113 2.96 0.96 1.05
C HIS A 113 1.57 0.41 0.73
N ALA A 114 0.77 1.16 -0.02
CA ALA A 114 -0.53 0.69 -0.49
C ALA A 114 -0.39 -0.54 -1.38
N SER A 115 0.52 -0.51 -2.35
CA SER A 115 0.72 -1.60 -3.29
C SER A 115 1.17 -2.89 -2.61
N THR A 116 2.20 -2.86 -1.78
CA THR A 116 2.75 -4.05 -1.11
C THR A 116 1.77 -4.66 -0.10
N THR A 117 1.05 -3.84 0.67
CA THR A 117 0.08 -4.35 1.65
C THR A 117 -1.16 -4.92 0.97
N PHE A 118 -1.65 -4.27 -0.10
CA PHE A 118 -2.80 -4.77 -0.85
C PHE A 118 -2.45 -6.02 -1.66
N SER A 119 -1.21 -6.11 -2.17
CA SER A 119 -0.74 -7.31 -2.84
C SER A 119 -0.69 -8.51 -1.89
N LEU A 120 -0.15 -8.31 -0.67
CA LEU A 120 -0.14 -9.35 0.36
C LEU A 120 -1.57 -9.76 0.77
N ALA A 121 -2.48 -8.80 0.92
CA ALA A 121 -3.88 -9.07 1.20
C ALA A 121 -4.53 -9.91 0.09
N THR A 122 -4.34 -9.50 -1.17
CA THR A 122 -4.94 -10.16 -2.33
C THR A 122 -4.41 -11.57 -2.51
N ILE A 123 -3.08 -11.78 -2.49
CA ILE A 123 -2.51 -13.11 -2.67
C ILE A 123 -2.92 -14.06 -1.54
N SER A 124 -2.91 -13.59 -0.28
CA SER A 124 -3.35 -14.37 0.87
C SER A 124 -4.83 -14.75 0.77
N PHE A 125 -5.68 -13.84 0.31
CA PHE A 125 -7.10 -14.10 0.07
C PHE A 125 -7.31 -15.17 -1.00
N LEU A 126 -6.57 -15.11 -2.11
CA LEU A 126 -6.67 -16.07 -3.20
C LEU A 126 -6.17 -17.46 -2.80
N ILE A 127 -5.03 -17.55 -2.11
CA ILE A 127 -4.45 -18.81 -1.62
C ILE A 127 -5.36 -19.46 -0.58
N SER A 128 -5.97 -18.66 0.29
CA SER A 128 -6.81 -19.13 1.39
C SER A 128 -8.24 -19.52 1.00
N ASN A 129 -8.55 -19.56 -0.31
CA ASN A 129 -9.91 -19.74 -0.79
C ASN A 129 -10.89 -18.73 -0.17
N LYS A 130 -10.51 -17.44 -0.15
CA LYS A 130 -11.29 -16.29 0.33
C LYS A 130 -11.51 -16.22 1.85
N LYS A 131 -10.74 -16.98 2.64
CA LYS A 131 -10.91 -17.01 4.12
C LYS A 131 -10.24 -15.82 4.82
N ILE A 132 -9.15 -15.26 4.27
CA ILE A 132 -8.42 -14.12 4.86
C ILE A 132 -8.83 -12.84 4.14
N ASN A 133 -9.87 -12.18 4.61
CA ASN A 133 -10.33 -10.89 4.08
C ASN A 133 -9.92 -9.69 4.96
N LEU A 134 -9.60 -9.91 6.23
CA LEU A 134 -9.26 -8.84 7.18
C LEU A 134 -8.01 -8.06 6.76
N LEU A 135 -7.10 -8.68 5.99
CA LEU A 135 -5.92 -8.01 5.47
C LEU A 135 -6.25 -6.85 4.50
N PHE A 136 -7.41 -6.85 3.84
CA PHE A 136 -7.82 -5.71 3.03
C PHE A 136 -8.11 -4.48 3.90
N PHE A 137 -8.80 -4.68 5.03
CA PHE A 137 -9.05 -3.60 5.97
C PHE A 137 -7.73 -3.03 6.54
N TRP A 138 -6.81 -3.92 6.94
CA TRP A 138 -5.47 -3.53 7.36
C TRP A 138 -4.72 -2.72 6.28
N SER A 139 -4.78 -3.16 5.01
CA SER A 139 -4.15 -2.44 3.91
C SER A 139 -4.76 -1.06 3.67
N ILE A 140 -6.11 -0.94 3.78
CA ILE A 140 -6.81 0.34 3.67
C ILE A 140 -6.37 1.30 4.78
N LEU A 141 -6.24 0.82 6.02
CA LEU A 141 -5.74 1.64 7.13
C LEU A 141 -4.32 2.13 6.88
N ILE A 142 -3.42 1.26 6.36
CA ILE A 142 -2.07 1.68 5.99
C ILE A 142 -2.11 2.69 4.85
N GLY A 143 -2.93 2.47 3.83
CA GLY A 143 -3.12 3.43 2.74
C GLY A 143 -3.59 4.80 3.24
N TYR A 144 -4.59 4.81 4.12
CA TYR A 144 -5.07 6.05 4.74
C TYR A 144 -3.98 6.73 5.57
N SER A 145 -3.21 5.97 6.35
CA SER A 145 -2.12 6.55 7.14
C SER A 145 -1.12 7.35 6.28
N ARG A 146 -0.93 6.97 4.99
CA ARG A 146 -0.02 7.68 4.08
C ARG A 146 -0.56 9.06 3.66
N ILE A 147 -1.89 9.18 3.52
CA ILE A 147 -2.56 10.47 3.25
C ILE A 147 -2.54 11.33 4.51
N TYR A 148 -2.91 10.74 5.64
CA TYR A 148 -2.91 11.38 6.95
C TYR A 148 -1.55 12.02 7.29
N LEU A 149 -0.45 11.31 7.01
CA LEU A 149 0.92 11.79 7.26
C LEU A 149 1.40 12.87 6.27
N GLY A 150 0.60 13.23 5.26
CA GLY A 150 0.95 14.23 4.24
C GLY A 150 1.96 13.76 3.19
N VAL A 151 2.17 12.45 3.03
CA VAL A 151 3.26 11.91 2.17
C VAL A 151 2.79 11.31 0.85
N HIS A 152 1.47 11.11 0.67
CA HIS A 152 0.86 10.63 -0.57
C HIS A 152 -0.48 11.31 -0.83
N PHE A 153 -0.78 11.52 -2.11
CA PHE A 153 -2.11 11.90 -2.56
C PHE A 153 -3.07 10.71 -2.50
N PHE A 154 -4.38 10.99 -2.53
CA PHE A 154 -5.42 9.97 -2.53
C PHE A 154 -5.27 9.01 -3.72
N LEU A 155 -5.08 9.53 -4.94
CA LEU A 155 -4.88 8.70 -6.13
C LEU A 155 -3.59 7.88 -6.08
N ASP A 156 -2.52 8.35 -5.44
CA ASP A 156 -1.31 7.54 -5.24
C ASP A 156 -1.63 6.24 -4.50
N VAL A 157 -2.52 6.31 -3.52
CA VAL A 157 -2.95 5.16 -2.71
C VAL A 157 -3.86 4.23 -3.52
N ILE A 158 -4.86 4.78 -4.21
CA ILE A 158 -5.79 4.01 -5.05
C ILE A 158 -5.04 3.25 -6.14
N PHE A 159 -4.16 3.94 -6.88
CA PHE A 159 -3.33 3.27 -7.89
C PHE A 159 -2.34 2.28 -7.28
N GLY A 160 -1.84 2.55 -6.08
CA GLY A 160 -1.07 1.57 -5.32
C GLY A 160 -1.86 0.28 -5.09
N PHE A 161 -3.11 0.38 -4.60
CA PHE A 161 -3.99 -0.77 -4.42
C PHE A 161 -4.25 -1.51 -5.74
N LEU A 162 -4.49 -0.77 -6.82
CA LEU A 162 -4.71 -1.38 -8.14
C LEU A 162 -3.49 -2.17 -8.62
N VAL A 163 -2.28 -1.62 -8.48
CA VAL A 163 -1.02 -2.33 -8.81
C VAL A 163 -0.89 -3.58 -7.96
N GLY A 164 -1.11 -3.48 -6.65
CA GLY A 164 -1.05 -4.62 -5.74
C GLY A 164 -2.04 -5.72 -6.12
N PHE A 165 -3.28 -5.36 -6.44
CA PHE A 165 -4.32 -6.28 -6.90
C PHE A 165 -3.93 -6.99 -8.20
N LEU A 166 -3.58 -6.22 -9.24
CA LEU A 166 -3.27 -6.75 -10.56
C LEU A 166 -2.05 -7.69 -10.52
N THR A 167 -0.99 -7.28 -9.82
CA THR A 167 0.22 -8.09 -9.65
C THR A 167 -0.11 -9.44 -8.99
N SER A 168 -0.88 -9.42 -7.91
CA SER A 168 -1.28 -10.62 -7.18
C SER A 168 -2.15 -11.54 -8.02
N PHE A 169 -3.13 -10.97 -8.69
CA PHE A 169 -4.05 -11.73 -9.54
C PHE A 169 -3.31 -12.41 -10.69
N MET A 170 -2.39 -11.70 -11.36
CA MET A 170 -1.58 -12.26 -12.44
C MET A 170 -0.69 -13.39 -11.95
N ILE A 171 0.05 -13.18 -10.85
CA ILE A 171 0.94 -14.21 -10.29
C ILE A 171 0.16 -15.45 -9.87
N TYR A 172 -1.00 -15.26 -9.19
CA TYR A 172 -1.87 -16.37 -8.82
C TYR A 172 -2.38 -17.15 -10.04
N ARG A 173 -2.80 -16.46 -11.11
CA ARG A 173 -3.27 -17.10 -12.34
C ARG A 173 -2.17 -17.87 -13.04
N ILE A 174 -0.94 -17.35 -13.05
CA ILE A 174 0.23 -18.05 -13.61
C ILE A 174 0.54 -19.30 -12.77
N SER A 175 0.58 -19.18 -11.45
CA SER A 175 0.87 -20.33 -10.56
C SER A 175 -0.13 -21.47 -10.74
N LYS A 176 -1.43 -21.16 -10.93
CA LYS A 176 -2.48 -22.19 -11.17
C LYS A 176 -2.38 -22.88 -12.53
N LYS A 177 -1.61 -22.37 -13.47
CA LYS A 177 -1.34 -23.03 -14.75
C LYS A 177 -0.09 -23.91 -14.70
N LEU A 178 0.81 -23.63 -13.76
CA LEU A 178 2.10 -24.33 -13.66
C LEU A 178 2.07 -25.48 -12.64
N PHE A 179 1.21 -25.36 -11.65
CA PHE A 179 1.06 -26.31 -10.54
C PHE A 179 -0.41 -26.69 -10.31
#